data_ccb79023df77c1754329821d708b4350
#
_entry.id   ccb79023df77c1754329821d708b4350
#
_cell.length_a   1.000
_cell.length_b   1.000
_cell.length_c   1.000
_cell.angle_alpha   90.00
_cell.angle_beta   90.00
_cell.angle_gamma   90.00
#
_symmetry.space_group_name_H-M   'P 1'
#
loop_
_entity.id
_entity.type
_entity.pdbx_description
1 polymer ?
#
loop_
_entity_poly.entity_id
_entity_poly.type
_entity_poly.pdbx_seq_one_letter_code
_entity_poly.pdbx_strand_id
1 'polypeptide(L)'
;EPSMLGGERGPNDDMLSQVSDPGHLEPWCSTSDLAEYVRSFERSGFRGPLNYYRNLDLTWERFAEVPQRVEQPAMFVAGDRDGVIVMAKAALDAMPAHVPNLAVNALIEGAGHWTQQEAPEAVNRYMLEFLTGLD
;
A
#
# COMPACT_ATOMS: atom_id res chain seq x y z
N GLU A 1 14.27 -4.05 12.25
CA GLU A 1 14.24 -4.56 10.88
C GLU A 1 14.94 -3.56 9.95
N PRO A 2 15.80 -4.03 9.02
CA PRO A 2 16.44 -3.11 8.08
C PRO A 2 15.36 -2.51 7.17
N SER A 3 15.30 -1.18 7.14
CA SER A 3 14.42 -0.42 6.24
C SER A 3 14.64 -0.88 4.80
N MET A 4 13.58 -1.32 4.13
CA MET A 4 13.62 -1.68 2.69
C MET A 4 14.07 -0.52 1.78
N LEU A 5 14.24 0.69 2.31
CA LEU A 5 14.54 1.91 1.56
C LEU A 5 15.72 2.71 2.14
N GLY A 6 16.55 2.14 2.99
CA GLY A 6 17.52 2.85 3.80
C GLY A 6 18.98 2.66 3.38
N GLY A 7 19.36 3.14 2.20
CA GLY A 7 20.76 3.31 1.80
C GLY A 7 20.90 4.44 0.78
N GLU A 8 22.03 5.17 0.77
CA GLU A 8 22.35 6.06 -0.33
C GLU A 8 22.47 5.26 -1.62
N ARG A 9 21.62 5.55 -2.59
CA ARG A 9 21.63 4.89 -3.90
C ARG A 9 22.52 5.66 -4.86
N GLY A 10 23.47 4.97 -5.46
CA GLY A 10 24.18 5.46 -6.62
C GLY A 10 23.27 5.45 -7.86
N PRO A 11 23.61 6.25 -8.90
CA PRO A 11 22.79 6.36 -10.12
C PRO A 11 22.68 5.06 -10.94
N ASN A 12 23.49 4.06 -10.64
CA ASN A 12 23.54 2.76 -11.32
C ASN A 12 23.15 1.58 -10.42
N ASP A 13 22.69 1.85 -9.20
CA ASP A 13 22.30 0.78 -8.29
C ASP A 13 20.97 0.16 -8.71
N ASP A 14 20.97 -1.16 -8.85
CA ASP A 14 19.78 -1.95 -9.05
C ASP A 14 18.91 -1.89 -7.78
N MET A 15 17.61 -1.83 -7.96
CA MET A 15 16.64 -1.86 -6.87
C MET A 15 16.80 -3.11 -5.98
N LEU A 16 17.19 -4.22 -6.57
CA LEU A 16 17.38 -5.49 -5.87
C LEU A 16 18.72 -5.59 -5.14
N SER A 17 19.71 -4.77 -5.48
CA SER A 17 21.05 -4.81 -4.87
C SER A 17 21.05 -4.53 -3.37
N GLN A 18 20.00 -3.88 -2.87
CA GLN A 18 19.84 -3.52 -1.45
C GLN A 18 18.77 -4.37 -0.74
N VAL A 19 18.15 -5.31 -1.43
CA VAL A 19 17.15 -6.21 -0.85
C VAL A 19 17.83 -7.53 -0.54
N SER A 20 17.82 -7.91 0.74
CA SER A 20 18.31 -9.22 1.17
C SER A 20 17.21 -10.27 0.95
N ASP A 21 17.59 -11.41 0.39
CA ASP A 21 16.71 -12.58 0.37
C ASP A 21 16.50 -13.06 1.82
N PRO A 22 15.27 -13.07 2.35
CA PRO A 22 15.02 -13.55 3.71
C PRO A 22 15.19 -15.06 3.85
N GLY A 23 15.31 -15.81 2.75
CA GLY A 23 15.47 -17.27 2.75
C GLY A 23 14.22 -18.05 3.19
N HIS A 24 13.09 -17.36 3.41
CA HIS A 24 11.81 -17.97 3.79
C HIS A 24 10.64 -17.12 3.27
N LEU A 25 9.49 -17.74 3.17
CA LEU A 25 8.24 -17.01 2.90
C LEU A 25 7.61 -16.54 4.21
N GLU A 26 6.99 -15.38 4.16
CA GLU A 26 6.19 -14.90 5.27
C GLU A 26 4.97 -15.82 5.51
N PRO A 27 4.45 -15.92 6.75
CA PRO A 27 3.36 -16.84 7.07
C PRO A 27 2.09 -16.65 6.25
N TRP A 28 1.87 -15.44 5.72
CA TRP A 28 0.72 -15.10 4.89
C TRP A 28 0.91 -15.43 3.39
N CYS A 29 2.10 -15.89 2.98
CA CYS A 29 2.42 -16.22 1.58
C CYS A 29 2.90 -17.66 1.49
N SER A 30 2.05 -18.58 1.06
CA SER A 30 2.44 -19.96 0.82
C SER A 30 3.25 -20.11 -0.47
N THR A 31 3.94 -21.25 -0.63
CA THR A 31 4.63 -21.58 -1.89
C THR A 31 3.67 -21.60 -3.08
N SER A 32 2.41 -21.99 -2.88
CA SER A 32 1.39 -21.97 -3.94
C SER A 32 1.00 -20.56 -4.33
N ASP A 33 0.91 -19.64 -3.37
CA ASP A 33 0.62 -18.22 -3.63
C ASP A 33 1.74 -17.59 -4.43
N LEU A 34 3.00 -17.81 -4.00
CA LEU A 34 4.16 -17.33 -4.76
C LEU A 34 4.19 -17.87 -6.18
N ALA A 35 3.89 -19.15 -6.37
CA ALA A 35 3.83 -19.77 -7.71
C ALA A 35 2.75 -19.13 -8.58
N GLU A 36 1.62 -18.68 -8.01
CA GLU A 36 0.58 -17.94 -8.74
C GLU A 36 1.07 -16.56 -9.18
N TYR A 37 1.76 -15.82 -8.30
CA TYR A 37 2.41 -14.55 -8.66
C TYR A 37 3.39 -14.75 -9.82
N VAL A 38 4.28 -15.74 -9.73
CA VAL A 38 5.25 -16.04 -10.77
C VAL A 38 4.55 -16.31 -12.11
N ARG A 39 3.60 -17.23 -12.15
CA ARG A 39 2.84 -17.56 -13.39
C ARG A 39 2.13 -16.34 -13.97
N SER A 40 1.56 -15.50 -13.11
CA SER A 40 0.86 -14.30 -13.56
C SER A 40 1.81 -13.31 -14.22
N PHE A 41 2.96 -13.06 -13.62
CA PHE A 41 3.96 -12.12 -14.16
C PHE A 41 4.74 -12.70 -15.35
N GLU A 42 4.99 -14.00 -15.41
CA GLU A 42 5.52 -14.68 -16.61
C GLU A 42 4.62 -14.45 -17.82
N ARG A 43 3.31 -14.48 -17.64
CA ARG A 43 2.32 -14.26 -18.70
C ARG A 43 2.14 -12.79 -19.07
N SER A 44 2.03 -11.90 -18.07
CA SER A 44 1.69 -10.48 -18.28
C SER A 44 2.90 -9.57 -18.43
N GLY A 45 4.05 -9.98 -17.91
CA GLY A 45 5.20 -9.12 -17.68
C GLY A 45 4.95 -8.03 -16.65
N PHE A 46 5.95 -7.20 -16.41
CA PHE A 46 5.92 -6.13 -15.41
C PHE A 46 5.55 -4.76 -15.98
N ARG A 47 5.33 -4.63 -17.28
CA ARG A 47 5.07 -3.32 -17.91
C ARG A 47 3.84 -2.62 -17.32
N GLY A 48 2.74 -3.36 -17.12
CA GLY A 48 1.51 -2.80 -16.56
C GLY A 48 1.73 -2.23 -15.16
N PRO A 49 2.17 -3.02 -14.18
CA PRO A 49 2.47 -2.56 -12.83
C PRO A 49 3.47 -1.40 -12.78
N LEU A 50 4.55 -1.46 -13.57
CA LEU A 50 5.55 -0.39 -13.61
C LEU A 50 5.02 0.93 -14.19
N ASN A 51 3.97 0.90 -14.99
CA ASN A 51 3.35 2.12 -15.52
C ASN A 51 2.70 2.98 -14.45
N TYR A 52 2.29 2.42 -13.31
CA TYR A 52 1.87 3.23 -12.16
C TYR A 52 2.97 4.22 -11.75
N TYR A 53 4.18 3.72 -11.59
CA TYR A 53 5.34 4.53 -11.20
C TYR A 53 5.80 5.48 -12.31
N ARG A 54 5.77 5.06 -13.57
CA ARG A 54 6.15 5.89 -14.72
C ARG A 54 5.22 7.08 -14.97
N ASN A 55 3.98 6.97 -14.49
CA ASN A 55 2.96 8.01 -14.66
C ASN A 55 2.84 8.93 -13.43
N LEU A 56 3.71 8.81 -12.41
CA LEU A 56 3.59 9.61 -11.18
C LEU A 56 3.62 11.11 -11.47
N ASP A 57 4.57 11.59 -12.28
CA ASP A 57 4.69 13.02 -12.59
C ASP A 57 3.47 13.53 -13.34
N LEU A 58 3.02 12.80 -14.39
CA LEU A 58 1.81 13.13 -15.13
C LEU A 58 0.56 13.10 -14.25
N THR A 59 0.48 12.15 -13.34
CA THR A 59 -0.62 12.06 -12.37
C THR A 59 -0.60 13.26 -11.44
N TRP A 60 0.56 13.62 -10.91
CA TRP A 60 0.74 14.80 -10.06
C TRP A 60 0.29 16.09 -10.75
N GLU A 61 0.73 16.33 -11.98
CA GLU A 61 0.32 17.51 -12.77
C GLU A 61 -1.20 17.58 -12.95
N ARG A 62 -1.84 16.47 -13.28
CA ARG A 62 -3.30 16.40 -13.47
C ARG A 62 -4.09 16.55 -12.18
N PHE A 63 -3.57 16.03 -11.06
CA PHE A 63 -4.23 16.17 -9.76
C PHE A 63 -4.24 17.61 -9.25
N ALA A 64 -3.35 18.50 -9.75
CA ALA A 64 -3.37 19.91 -9.39
C ALA A 64 -4.68 20.61 -9.78
N GLU A 65 -5.39 20.10 -10.79
CA GLU A 65 -6.67 20.64 -11.28
C GLU A 65 -7.89 19.99 -10.61
N VAL A 66 -7.70 18.94 -9.80
CA VAL A 66 -8.79 18.21 -9.14
C VAL A 66 -8.99 18.75 -7.72
N PRO A 67 -10.26 18.95 -7.28
CA PRO A 67 -10.51 19.33 -5.89
C PRO A 67 -9.85 18.36 -4.91
N GLN A 68 -9.04 18.90 -3.99
CA GLN A 68 -8.30 18.13 -2.99
C GLN A 68 -9.21 17.79 -1.79
N ARG A 69 -10.43 17.33 -2.08
CA ARG A 69 -11.43 17.01 -1.06
C ARG A 69 -12.32 15.86 -1.51
N VAL A 70 -12.52 14.88 -0.63
CA VAL A 70 -13.38 13.71 -0.84
C VAL A 70 -14.60 13.86 0.06
N GLU A 71 -15.76 14.15 -0.53
CA GLU A 71 -17.03 14.36 0.18
C GLU A 71 -17.79 13.05 0.41
N GLN A 72 -17.45 11.99 -0.29
CA GLN A 72 -18.07 10.67 -0.13
C GLN A 72 -17.69 10.06 1.22
N PRO A 73 -18.54 9.20 1.81
CA PRO A 73 -18.12 8.35 2.91
C PRO A 73 -16.86 7.58 2.53
N ALA A 74 -15.88 7.59 3.41
CA ALA A 74 -14.58 6.99 3.13
C ALA A 74 -14.07 6.15 4.31
N MET A 75 -13.25 5.18 3.98
CA MET A 75 -12.54 4.34 4.92
C MET A 75 -11.05 4.35 4.59
N PHE A 76 -10.21 4.49 5.61
CA PHE A 76 -8.77 4.28 5.52
C PHE A 76 -8.36 3.19 6.51
N VAL A 77 -7.68 2.16 6.00
CA VAL A 77 -7.13 1.06 6.80
C VAL A 77 -5.75 0.73 6.25
N ALA A 78 -4.76 0.61 7.12
CA ALA A 78 -3.40 0.23 6.78
C ALA A 78 -2.76 -0.59 7.90
N GLY A 79 -1.59 -1.18 7.67
CA GLY A 79 -0.80 -1.82 8.71
C GLY A 79 0.05 -0.81 9.48
N ASP A 80 0.20 -0.98 10.79
CA ASP A 80 1.01 -0.09 11.62
C ASP A 80 2.53 -0.26 11.40
N ARG A 81 2.93 -1.38 10.77
CA ARG A 81 4.32 -1.68 10.37
C ARG A 81 4.63 -1.30 8.92
N ASP A 82 3.67 -0.73 8.19
CA ASP A 82 3.92 -0.28 6.82
C ASP A 82 4.84 0.94 6.80
N GLY A 83 6.02 0.80 6.19
CA GLY A 83 6.98 1.90 6.05
C GLY A 83 6.43 3.11 5.27
N VAL A 84 5.45 2.90 4.38
CA VAL A 84 4.77 4.00 3.67
C VAL A 84 3.97 4.87 4.65
N ILE A 85 3.34 4.27 5.67
CA ILE A 85 2.59 5.00 6.70
C ILE A 85 3.51 5.94 7.49
N VAL A 86 4.72 5.49 7.80
CA VAL A 86 5.72 6.33 8.48
C VAL A 86 6.10 7.54 7.62
N MET A 87 6.33 7.33 6.33
CA MET A 87 6.67 8.42 5.39
C MET A 87 5.47 9.35 5.14
N ALA A 88 4.26 8.82 5.13
CA ALA A 88 3.02 9.55 4.84
C ALA A 88 2.40 10.22 6.08
N LYS A 89 3.07 10.21 7.24
CA LYS A 89 2.49 10.70 8.50
C LYS A 89 1.85 12.09 8.39
N ALA A 90 2.51 13.04 7.76
CA ALA A 90 1.97 14.39 7.60
C ALA A 90 0.67 14.41 6.74
N ALA A 91 0.58 13.55 5.71
CA ALA A 91 -0.62 13.41 4.90
C ALA A 91 -1.76 12.72 5.67
N LEU A 92 -1.44 11.75 6.50
CA LEU A 92 -2.41 11.08 7.38
C LEU A 92 -2.97 12.03 8.43
N ASP A 93 -2.12 12.85 9.04
CA ASP A 93 -2.54 13.85 10.02
C ASP A 93 -3.45 14.92 9.37
N ALA A 94 -3.24 15.25 8.10
CA ALA A 94 -4.06 16.19 7.33
C ALA A 94 -5.34 15.56 6.73
N MET A 95 -5.43 14.24 6.67
CA MET A 95 -6.53 13.51 6.01
C MET A 95 -7.93 13.96 6.46
N PRO A 96 -8.23 14.18 7.76
CA PRO A 96 -9.58 14.59 8.18
C PRO A 96 -10.01 15.94 7.60
N ALA A 97 -9.09 16.84 7.28
CA ALA A 97 -9.41 18.12 6.64
C ALA A 97 -9.82 17.95 5.16
N HIS A 98 -9.28 16.93 4.50
CA HIS A 98 -9.54 16.63 3.09
C HIS A 98 -10.63 15.58 2.89
N VAL A 99 -10.94 14.78 3.91
CA VAL A 99 -11.93 13.70 3.89
C VAL A 99 -12.89 13.86 5.07
N PRO A 100 -13.83 14.82 5.02
CA PRO A 100 -14.70 15.15 6.16
C PRO A 100 -15.62 13.99 6.60
N ASN A 101 -15.93 13.07 5.67
CA ASN A 101 -16.77 11.91 5.94
C ASN A 101 -15.95 10.62 6.07
N LEU A 102 -14.75 10.71 6.67
CA LEU A 102 -13.91 9.57 6.99
C LEU A 102 -14.53 8.78 8.15
N ALA A 103 -15.30 7.75 7.83
CA ALA A 103 -16.03 6.93 8.80
C ALA A 103 -15.12 5.96 9.56
N VAL A 104 -14.05 5.47 8.90
CA VAL A 104 -13.05 4.58 9.49
C VAL A 104 -11.66 5.14 9.19
N ASN A 105 -10.85 5.23 10.24
CA ASN A 105 -9.43 5.56 10.13
C ASN A 105 -8.67 4.65 11.10
N ALA A 106 -8.13 3.54 10.61
CA ALA A 106 -7.58 2.50 11.45
C ALA A 106 -6.23 1.98 10.97
N LEU A 107 -5.34 1.75 11.93
CA LEU A 107 -4.11 0.99 11.71
C LEU A 107 -4.27 -0.39 12.35
N ILE A 108 -3.98 -1.44 11.59
CA ILE A 108 -4.04 -2.82 12.05
C ILE A 108 -2.70 -3.18 12.69
N GLU A 109 -2.73 -3.51 13.97
CA GLU A 109 -1.55 -3.86 14.75
C GLU A 109 -0.84 -5.08 14.17
N GLY A 110 0.47 -4.95 13.99
CA GLY A 110 1.35 -6.02 13.52
C GLY A 110 1.32 -6.27 12.02
N ALA A 111 0.43 -5.62 11.26
CA ALA A 111 0.38 -5.76 9.81
C ALA A 111 1.31 -4.76 9.10
N GLY A 112 1.91 -5.19 7.99
CA GLY A 112 2.77 -4.37 7.14
C GLY A 112 2.05 -3.87 5.90
N HIS A 113 2.83 -3.73 4.82
CA HIS A 113 2.37 -3.14 3.55
C HIS A 113 1.30 -3.99 2.84
N TRP A 114 1.40 -5.30 2.95
CA TRP A 114 0.45 -6.23 2.33
C TRP A 114 -0.73 -6.53 3.26
N THR A 115 -1.31 -5.48 3.80
CA THR A 115 -2.29 -5.52 4.89
C THR A 115 -3.43 -6.52 4.65
N GLN A 116 -3.92 -6.64 3.40
CA GLN A 116 -5.01 -7.55 3.04
C GLN A 116 -4.59 -9.03 3.09
N GLN A 117 -3.32 -9.32 2.85
CA GLN A 117 -2.78 -10.68 2.94
C GLN A 117 -2.29 -11.01 4.35
N GLU A 118 -1.75 -10.00 5.06
CA GLU A 118 -1.20 -10.16 6.40
C GLU A 118 -2.29 -10.25 7.48
N ALA A 119 -3.40 -9.52 7.30
CA ALA A 119 -4.49 -9.45 8.28
C ALA A 119 -5.89 -9.45 7.63
N PRO A 120 -6.24 -10.48 6.82
CA PRO A 120 -7.47 -10.50 6.02
C PRO A 120 -8.74 -10.39 6.88
N GLU A 121 -8.78 -11.02 8.05
CA GLU A 121 -9.95 -10.99 8.94
C GLU A 121 -10.19 -9.56 9.46
N ALA A 122 -9.14 -8.84 9.83
CA ALA A 122 -9.26 -7.47 10.32
C ALA A 122 -9.69 -6.52 9.20
N VAL A 123 -9.10 -6.63 8.01
CA VAL A 123 -9.48 -5.84 6.83
C VAL A 123 -10.93 -6.09 6.46
N ASN A 124 -11.34 -7.35 6.36
CA ASN A 124 -12.72 -7.73 6.02
C ASN A 124 -13.72 -7.20 7.05
N ARG A 125 -13.39 -7.26 8.34
CA ARG A 125 -14.26 -6.70 9.39
C ARG A 125 -14.47 -5.21 9.19
N TYR A 126 -13.41 -4.41 9.06
CA TYR A 126 -13.54 -2.97 8.82
C TYR A 126 -14.32 -2.66 7.55
N MET A 127 -14.05 -3.41 6.47
CA MET A 127 -14.73 -3.22 5.19
C MET A 127 -16.23 -3.51 5.30
N LEU A 128 -16.61 -4.63 5.93
CA LEU A 128 -18.02 -4.99 6.11
C LEU A 128 -18.76 -4.01 7.03
N GLU A 129 -18.14 -3.61 8.14
CA GLU A 129 -18.69 -2.60 9.04
C GLU A 129 -18.91 -1.27 8.32
N PHE A 130 -17.93 -0.81 7.53
CA PHE A 130 -18.06 0.40 6.74
C PHE A 130 -19.18 0.30 5.70
N LEU A 131 -19.23 -0.77 4.91
CA LEU A 131 -20.22 -0.94 3.85
C LEU A 131 -21.66 -1.05 4.40
N THR A 132 -21.84 -1.74 5.53
CA THR A 132 -23.15 -1.84 6.16
C THR A 132 -23.60 -0.54 6.84
N GLY A 133 -22.70 0.38 7.10
CA GLY A 133 -23.01 1.70 7.65
C GLY A 133 -23.33 2.77 6.59
N LEU A 134 -23.35 2.40 5.30
CA LEU A 134 -23.66 3.33 4.20
C LEU A 134 -25.15 3.42 3.85
N ASP A 135 -26.01 2.59 4.47
CA ASP A 135 -27.47 2.51 4.22
C ASP A 135 -28.27 3.61 4.92
#